data_ca307950a80fde1b2636e5e68e4f71b5
#
_entry.id   ca307950a80fde1b2636e5e68e4f71b5
#
_cell.length_a   1.000
_cell.length_b   1.000
_cell.length_c   1.000
_cell.angle_alpha   90.00
_cell.angle_beta   90.00
_cell.angle_gamma   90.00
#
_symmetry.space_group_name_H-M   'P 1'
#
loop_
_entity.id
_entity.type
_entity.pdbx_description
1 polymer ?
#
loop_
_entity_poly.entity_id
_entity_poly.type
_entity_poly.pdbx_seq_one_letter_code
_entity_poly.pdbx_strand_id
1 'polypeptide(L)'
;MAEKASGSGFGAGHGRPTAASRTRGTPGRYTRRNDGNDSGIGRSSSQTSRGARSTTSVSSRASSESGSTAVASRAPSAKFSDQDFKAHVLSPRGIRIDDETKSVTPFYHFDTSPPPQGVRAAYYQNLPGLSGATLWLESDDKFVEAVVREYASMGEYKLCEAEYASYAVESLLKREIRNPQLRETRHSMAERMIQLPTKPERMWHEPPLLDKSANPYKPFSFAMRPDCAYWISLQAFNPDYRKRVEEYVSVRLDRILCPYLTIEFKKDDSTINHARYQVAAASAIALYNRWTLKQQRLTEAGKAWRSHHVRALRHYGLTFYGQKYEVWCTEVSVADGAWSGCRMFRLSQDSFNTPRGVRVFVDWVNEIHRWGLIVHGPGCERDVKYRMRSTPGADRTSLDAEGVLDSDGEAEAGDEPSRVS
;
A
#
# COMPACT_ATOMS: atom_id res chain seq x y z
N MET A 1 47.52 36.66 36.12
CA MET A 1 47.80 37.69 35.11
C MET A 1 46.52 37.70 34.27
N ALA A 2 45.45 38.46 34.56
CA ALA A 2 45.28 39.90 34.39
C ALA A 2 45.61 40.27 32.91
N GLU A 3 44.74 40.79 32.16
CA GLU A 3 43.95 42.02 32.13
C GLU A 3 42.98 42.04 30.95
N LYS A 4 41.74 42.42 31.12
CA LYS A 4 41.11 43.72 30.84
C LYS A 4 41.06 44.06 29.33
N ALA A 5 40.02 44.52 28.75
CA ALA A 5 38.78 45.19 29.06
C ALA A 5 38.44 46.09 27.82
N SER A 6 37.21 46.42 27.71
CA SER A 6 36.56 47.65 27.13
C SER A 6 36.39 47.66 25.61
N GLY A 7 35.30 48.12 25.00
CA GLY A 7 34.19 48.88 25.47
C GLY A 7 33.27 49.29 24.32
N SER A 8 32.06 49.52 24.69
CA SER A 8 31.08 50.55 24.30
C SER A 8 30.79 50.90 22.82
N GLY A 9 29.48 51.02 22.57
CA GLY A 9 28.95 51.87 21.49
C GLY A 9 27.43 51.74 21.30
N PHE A 10 26.75 52.69 21.91
CA PHE A 10 25.32 53.01 21.84
C PHE A 10 24.82 53.27 20.41
N GLY A 11 23.54 52.96 20.16
CA GLY A 11 22.82 53.43 19.02
C GLY A 11 21.31 53.08 19.10
N ALA A 12 20.57 53.85 19.88
CA ALA A 12 19.12 53.81 19.90
C ALA A 12 18.54 54.55 18.68
N GLY A 13 17.55 53.94 18.01
CA GLY A 13 16.75 54.56 16.97
C GLY A 13 15.28 54.21 17.15
N HIS A 14 14.55 55.06 17.86
CA HIS A 14 13.10 55.07 17.94
C HIS A 14 12.49 55.52 16.60
N GLY A 15 11.55 54.78 16.07
CA GLY A 15 10.66 55.25 15.03
C GLY A 15 9.28 54.63 15.20
N ARG A 16 8.35 55.40 15.77
CA ARG A 16 6.95 55.07 15.97
C ARG A 16 6.09 55.60 14.81
N PRO A 17 4.84 55.20 14.68
CA PRO A 17 4.16 54.90 13.41
C PRO A 17 3.22 56.02 12.97
N THR A 18 2.85 56.04 11.71
CA THR A 18 1.74 56.85 11.20
C THR A 18 0.58 55.97 10.77
N ALA A 19 -0.56 56.27 11.34
CA ALA A 19 -1.89 55.77 10.99
C ALA A 19 -2.46 56.61 9.83
N ALA A 20 -3.16 55.95 8.91
CA ALA A 20 -4.29 56.46 8.12
C ALA A 20 -4.62 55.36 7.07
N SER A 21 -5.81 55.06 6.64
CA SER A 21 -7.15 55.61 6.82
C SER A 21 -8.13 54.56 6.36
N ARG A 22 -9.26 54.50 7.05
CA ARG A 22 -10.45 53.71 6.71
C ARG A 22 -11.04 54.20 5.38
N THR A 23 -11.38 53.27 4.49
CA THR A 23 -12.52 53.48 3.58
C THR A 23 -13.49 52.29 3.66
N ARG A 24 -14.68 52.60 4.13
CA ARG A 24 -15.87 51.78 4.12
C ARG A 24 -16.36 51.67 2.67
N GLY A 25 -16.55 50.43 2.18
CA GLY A 25 -17.31 50.16 0.96
C GLY A 25 -18.55 49.34 1.33
N THR A 26 -19.70 49.91 1.07
CA THR A 26 -21.07 49.43 1.34
C THR A 26 -21.46 48.24 0.43
N PRO A 27 -22.39 47.37 0.85
CA PRO A 27 -22.76 46.19 0.08
C PRO A 27 -23.80 46.51 -1.01
N GLY A 28 -23.48 46.10 -2.20
CA GLY A 28 -24.40 46.16 -3.36
C GLY A 28 -25.43 45.00 -3.29
N ARG A 29 -26.67 45.40 -3.14
CA ARG A 29 -27.90 44.64 -3.37
C ARG A 29 -27.94 44.26 -4.86
N TYR A 30 -28.07 42.98 -5.17
CA TYR A 30 -28.56 42.54 -6.47
C TYR A 30 -29.94 41.88 -6.31
N THR A 31 -30.87 42.50 -6.99
CA THR A 31 -32.26 42.22 -7.10
C THR A 31 -32.55 40.94 -7.93
N ARG A 32 -33.46 40.16 -7.39
CA ARG A 32 -34.19 39.11 -8.10
C ARG A 32 -34.85 39.62 -9.38
N ARG A 33 -34.68 38.90 -10.47
CA ARG A 33 -35.66 38.88 -11.56
C ARG A 33 -36.24 37.49 -11.66
N ASN A 34 -37.52 37.42 -11.34
CA ASN A 34 -38.47 36.38 -11.74
C ASN A 34 -38.78 36.63 -13.21
N ASP A 35 -38.71 35.61 -14.02
CA ASP A 35 -39.65 35.45 -15.13
C ASP A 35 -40.11 34.01 -15.16
N GLY A 36 -41.41 33.89 -14.98
CA GLY A 36 -42.14 32.66 -15.00
C GLY A 36 -42.38 32.17 -16.42
N ASN A 37 -42.60 30.92 -16.56
CA ASN A 37 -43.71 30.45 -17.40
C ASN A 37 -44.19 29.07 -16.91
N ASP A 38 -45.46 29.05 -16.83
CA ASP A 38 -46.45 28.13 -16.34
C ASP A 38 -46.77 27.09 -17.41
N SER A 39 -47.08 25.90 -17.02
CA SER A 39 -47.97 24.87 -17.64
C SER A 39 -47.42 23.49 -17.26
N GLY A 40 -48.12 22.64 -16.58
CA GLY A 40 -49.49 22.36 -16.44
C GLY A 40 -49.63 20.86 -16.15
N ILE A 41 -50.25 20.55 -15.00
CA ILE A 41 -51.23 19.47 -14.77
C ILE A 41 -50.85 18.02 -15.08
N GLY A 42 -50.89 17.18 -14.03
CA GLY A 42 -50.98 15.74 -14.15
C GLY A 42 -50.92 15.00 -12.81
N ARG A 43 -51.86 15.24 -11.92
CA ARG A 43 -52.17 14.34 -10.79
C ARG A 43 -52.83 13.07 -11.33
N SER A 44 -52.42 11.90 -10.87
CA SER A 44 -53.37 10.81 -10.65
C SER A 44 -52.83 9.85 -9.60
N SER A 45 -53.65 9.70 -8.64
CA SER A 45 -53.62 8.89 -7.42
C SER A 45 -53.96 7.43 -7.69
N SER A 46 -53.44 6.56 -6.81
CA SER A 46 -54.06 5.38 -6.20
C SER A 46 -54.55 4.24 -7.10
N GLN A 47 -54.17 3.01 -6.84
CA GLN A 47 -54.92 2.09 -6.01
C GLN A 47 -54.34 0.69 -6.01
N THR A 48 -54.36 0.13 -4.83
CA THR A 48 -54.28 -1.29 -4.47
C THR A 48 -55.27 -2.16 -5.23
N SER A 49 -54.82 -3.37 -5.64
CA SER A 49 -55.73 -4.53 -5.52
C SER A 49 -54.98 -5.86 -5.53
N ARG A 50 -55.40 -6.70 -4.62
CA ARG A 50 -55.14 -8.12 -4.42
C ARG A 50 -55.78 -8.95 -5.54
N GLY A 51 -55.24 -10.17 -5.76
CA GLY A 51 -56.10 -11.27 -6.24
C GLY A 51 -55.37 -12.23 -7.18
N ALA A 52 -54.97 -13.36 -6.64
CA ALA A 52 -55.49 -14.70 -6.90
C ALA A 52 -55.08 -15.43 -8.20
N ARG A 53 -54.40 -16.53 -7.96
CA ARG A 53 -54.47 -17.88 -8.54
C ARG A 53 -55.12 -18.04 -9.93
N SER A 54 -54.41 -18.74 -10.82
CA SER A 54 -54.92 -20.00 -11.39
C SER A 54 -53.91 -20.68 -12.32
N THR A 55 -53.68 -21.90 -12.08
CA THR A 55 -53.29 -23.09 -12.78
C THR A 55 -53.67 -23.13 -14.29
N THR A 56 -52.80 -23.69 -15.11
CA THR A 56 -52.92 -24.93 -15.88
C THR A 56 -51.92 -24.99 -17.05
N SER A 57 -51.13 -25.97 -17.03
CA SER A 57 -50.61 -26.97 -17.97
C SER A 57 -50.91 -26.77 -19.48
N VAL A 58 -49.89 -27.05 -20.30
CA VAL A 58 -49.79 -28.19 -21.23
C VAL A 58 -48.60 -28.00 -22.18
N SER A 59 -47.67 -28.90 -22.09
CA SER A 59 -46.91 -29.67 -23.05
C SER A 59 -46.75 -29.15 -24.50
N SER A 60 -45.51 -29.04 -24.96
CA SER A 60 -45.05 -29.90 -26.07
C SER A 60 -43.54 -29.69 -26.36
N ARG A 61 -42.92 -30.79 -26.67
CA ARG A 61 -41.54 -31.12 -27.07
C ARG A 61 -40.96 -30.22 -28.16
N ALA A 62 -39.72 -29.84 -28.00
CA ALA A 62 -38.72 -29.92 -29.05
C ALA A 62 -37.34 -30.05 -28.45
N SER A 63 -36.66 -31.12 -28.76
CA SER A 63 -35.30 -31.46 -28.42
C SER A 63 -34.34 -30.53 -29.16
N SER A 64 -33.45 -29.86 -28.43
CA SER A 64 -32.16 -29.42 -28.98
C SER A 64 -31.12 -29.62 -27.89
N GLU A 65 -30.24 -30.56 -28.11
CA GLU A 65 -29.03 -30.79 -27.38
C GLU A 65 -28.15 -29.55 -27.52
N SER A 66 -28.03 -28.77 -26.44
CA SER A 66 -26.95 -27.82 -26.28
C SER A 66 -26.17 -28.24 -25.04
N GLY A 67 -24.93 -28.64 -25.28
CA GLY A 67 -23.99 -29.08 -24.24
C GLY A 67 -23.88 -28.07 -23.12
N SER A 68 -24.47 -28.39 -22.00
CA SER A 68 -24.27 -27.71 -20.73
C SER A 68 -22.85 -28.00 -20.28
N THR A 69 -21.94 -27.08 -20.54
CA THR A 69 -20.68 -27.01 -19.77
C THR A 69 -21.07 -26.75 -18.32
N ALA A 70 -21.03 -27.81 -17.54
CA ALA A 70 -21.17 -27.73 -16.09
C ALA A 70 -20.13 -26.76 -15.56
N VAL A 71 -20.60 -25.56 -15.18
CA VAL A 71 -19.83 -24.64 -14.36
C VAL A 71 -19.57 -25.39 -13.07
N ALA A 72 -18.36 -25.93 -12.92
CA ALA A 72 -17.93 -26.56 -11.68
C ALA A 72 -18.17 -25.55 -10.54
N SER A 73 -19.18 -25.81 -9.74
CA SER A 73 -19.48 -25.04 -8.55
C SER A 73 -18.24 -25.14 -7.65
N ARG A 74 -17.54 -24.05 -7.52
CA ARG A 74 -16.35 -23.92 -6.68
C ARG A 74 -16.73 -24.31 -5.26
N ALA A 75 -16.13 -25.37 -4.74
CA ALA A 75 -16.29 -25.75 -3.36
C ALA A 75 -16.03 -24.50 -2.46
N PRO A 76 -16.86 -24.23 -1.46
CA PRO A 76 -16.65 -23.11 -0.57
C PRO A 76 -15.27 -23.24 0.06
N SER A 77 -14.47 -22.17 0.02
CA SER A 77 -13.15 -22.15 0.66
C SER A 77 -13.30 -22.55 2.11
N ALA A 78 -12.59 -23.61 2.51
CA ALA A 78 -12.69 -24.12 3.85
C ALA A 78 -12.32 -23.02 4.85
N LYS A 79 -13.25 -22.67 5.76
CA LYS A 79 -12.97 -21.73 6.85
C LYS A 79 -12.00 -22.40 7.83
N PHE A 80 -10.87 -21.76 8.05
CA PHE A 80 -9.91 -22.17 9.07
C PHE A 80 -10.18 -21.38 10.36
N SER A 81 -10.01 -22.02 11.52
CA SER A 81 -9.78 -21.29 12.76
C SER A 81 -8.42 -20.58 12.68
N ASP A 82 -8.17 -19.56 13.49
CA ASP A 82 -6.88 -18.86 13.52
C ASP A 82 -5.71 -19.80 13.82
N GLN A 83 -5.90 -20.75 14.74
CA GLN A 83 -4.90 -21.74 15.08
C GLN A 83 -4.64 -22.70 13.92
N ASP A 84 -5.69 -23.19 13.27
CA ASP A 84 -5.57 -24.05 12.09
C ASP A 84 -4.88 -23.33 10.94
N PHE A 85 -5.20 -22.04 10.73
CA PHE A 85 -4.58 -21.23 9.69
C PHE A 85 -3.08 -21.10 9.91
N LYS A 86 -2.65 -20.80 11.13
CA LYS A 86 -1.23 -20.76 11.48
C LYS A 86 -0.56 -22.12 11.26
N ALA A 87 -1.16 -23.19 11.77
CA ALA A 87 -0.57 -24.53 11.75
C ALA A 87 -0.53 -25.15 10.34
N HIS A 88 -1.59 -24.98 9.54
CA HIS A 88 -1.75 -25.68 8.26
C HIS A 88 -1.47 -24.82 7.02
N VAL A 89 -1.47 -23.50 7.15
CA VAL A 89 -1.21 -22.60 6.04
C VAL A 89 0.14 -21.92 6.16
N LEU A 90 0.42 -21.24 7.28
CA LEU A 90 1.61 -20.44 7.44
C LEU A 90 2.86 -21.27 7.75
N SER A 91 2.81 -22.07 8.80
CA SER A 91 3.97 -22.84 9.30
C SER A 91 4.58 -23.77 8.26
N PRO A 92 3.81 -24.56 7.47
CA PRO A 92 4.37 -25.47 6.47
C PRO A 92 5.10 -24.76 5.33
N ARG A 93 4.85 -23.44 5.16
CA ARG A 93 5.50 -22.60 4.15
C ARG A 93 6.64 -21.73 4.71
N GLY A 94 7.02 -21.98 5.99
CA GLY A 94 8.05 -21.21 6.67
C GLY A 94 7.65 -19.74 6.93
N ILE A 95 6.35 -19.44 6.96
CA ILE A 95 5.84 -18.09 7.27
C ILE A 95 5.78 -17.96 8.78
N ARG A 96 6.66 -17.14 9.36
CA ARG A 96 6.78 -16.93 10.80
C ARG A 96 6.29 -15.55 11.17
N ILE A 97 5.60 -15.44 12.29
CA ILE A 97 5.13 -14.18 12.85
C ILE A 97 5.77 -14.02 14.23
N ASP A 98 6.50 -12.93 14.42
CA ASP A 98 7.11 -12.57 15.69
C ASP A 98 6.25 -11.48 16.34
N ASP A 99 5.74 -11.77 17.51
CA ASP A 99 4.89 -10.86 18.27
C ASP A 99 5.69 -9.78 19.03
N GLU A 100 7.00 -9.95 19.16
CA GLU A 100 7.86 -8.94 19.76
C GLU A 100 7.93 -7.69 18.90
N THR A 101 7.72 -6.52 19.54
CA THR A 101 7.84 -5.23 18.87
C THR A 101 9.31 -4.79 18.89
N LYS A 102 9.90 -4.57 17.74
CA LYS A 102 11.28 -4.04 17.65
C LYS A 102 11.44 -2.61 18.14
N SER A 103 10.34 -1.90 18.39
CA SER A 103 10.30 -0.52 18.92
C SER A 103 11.30 0.43 18.26
N VAL A 104 11.32 0.45 16.95
CA VAL A 104 12.16 1.33 16.14
C VAL A 104 11.36 2.52 15.60
N THR A 105 12.02 3.64 15.36
CA THR A 105 11.38 4.75 14.62
C THR A 105 11.40 4.47 13.11
N PRO A 106 10.44 5.04 12.34
CA PRO A 106 10.43 4.87 10.88
C PRO A 106 11.76 5.31 10.26
N PHE A 107 12.29 6.44 10.68
CA PHE A 107 13.53 7.02 10.11
C PHE A 107 14.76 6.15 10.37
N TYR A 108 14.85 5.54 11.56
CA TYR A 108 15.89 4.55 11.84
C TYR A 108 15.74 3.29 10.98
N HIS A 109 14.49 2.78 10.85
CA HIS A 109 14.22 1.57 10.07
C HIS A 109 14.57 1.72 8.58
N PHE A 110 14.34 2.90 8.02
CA PHE A 110 14.58 3.20 6.62
C PHE A 110 15.93 3.89 6.34
N ASP A 111 16.72 4.11 7.40
CA ASP A 111 18.00 4.85 7.31
C ASP A 111 17.81 6.25 6.67
N THR A 112 16.87 7.02 7.24
CA THR A 112 16.50 8.35 6.77
C THR A 112 16.47 9.35 7.90
N SER A 113 16.45 10.64 7.54
CA SER A 113 16.26 11.72 8.49
C SER A 113 14.80 12.14 8.60
N PRO A 114 14.32 12.49 9.81
CA PRO A 114 12.96 13.00 9.97
C PRO A 114 12.77 14.31 9.19
N PRO A 115 11.62 14.49 8.51
CA PRO A 115 11.30 15.76 7.86
C PRO A 115 11.25 16.91 8.87
N PRO A 116 11.49 18.15 8.45
CA PRO A 116 11.28 19.32 9.27
C PRO A 116 9.83 19.40 9.79
N GLN A 117 9.64 19.97 10.98
CA GLN A 117 8.30 20.12 11.54
C GLN A 117 7.41 20.99 10.63
N GLY A 118 6.14 20.59 10.49
CA GLY A 118 5.09 21.36 9.82
C GLY A 118 5.09 21.31 8.28
N VAL A 119 5.98 20.53 7.65
CA VAL A 119 6.09 20.47 6.18
C VAL A 119 6.16 19.03 5.63
N ARG A 120 5.45 18.10 6.26
CA ARG A 120 5.55 16.66 5.94
C ARG A 120 5.31 16.36 4.44
N ALA A 121 4.14 16.65 3.92
CA ALA A 121 3.83 16.34 2.52
C ALA A 121 4.75 17.07 1.54
N ALA A 122 5.00 18.36 1.76
CA ALA A 122 5.91 19.15 0.94
C ALA A 122 7.35 18.62 0.96
N TYR A 123 7.83 18.13 2.10
CA TYR A 123 9.14 17.48 2.19
C TYR A 123 9.24 16.28 1.24
N TYR A 124 8.28 15.35 1.31
CA TYR A 124 8.31 14.16 0.47
C TYR A 124 8.13 14.48 -1.03
N GLN A 125 7.28 15.45 -1.35
CA GLN A 125 7.08 15.91 -2.74
C GLN A 125 8.34 16.53 -3.36
N ASN A 126 9.22 17.10 -2.53
CA ASN A 126 10.48 17.68 -2.99
C ASN A 126 11.62 16.67 -3.09
N LEU A 127 11.43 15.43 -2.67
CA LEU A 127 12.45 14.39 -2.85
C LEU A 127 12.58 13.99 -4.33
N PRO A 128 13.80 13.75 -4.82
CA PRO A 128 14.02 13.27 -6.18
C PRO A 128 13.19 12.01 -6.46
N GLY A 129 12.50 12.00 -7.59
CA GLY A 129 11.65 10.87 -7.99
C GLY A 129 10.25 10.83 -7.34
N LEU A 130 9.92 11.75 -6.43
CA LEU A 130 8.63 11.79 -5.73
C LEU A 130 7.79 13.03 -6.05
N SER A 131 8.30 13.94 -6.88
CA SER A 131 7.54 15.13 -7.31
C SER A 131 6.22 14.72 -7.95
N GLY A 132 5.12 15.32 -7.50
CA GLY A 132 3.78 15.01 -7.97
C GLY A 132 3.12 13.78 -7.36
N ALA A 133 3.76 13.01 -6.48
CA ALA A 133 3.11 11.99 -5.69
C ALA A 133 2.18 12.63 -4.64
N THR A 134 0.97 12.08 -4.49
CA THR A 134 -0.10 12.67 -3.67
C THR A 134 -0.49 11.81 -2.46
N LEU A 135 0.31 10.80 -2.15
CA LEU A 135 0.06 9.84 -1.06
C LEU A 135 0.34 10.39 0.34
N TRP A 136 1.05 11.52 0.42
CA TRP A 136 1.65 12.02 1.65
C TRP A 136 0.60 12.52 2.64
N LEU A 137 0.74 12.07 3.89
CA LEU A 137 -0.05 12.56 5.01
C LEU A 137 0.64 13.74 5.66
N GLU A 138 -0.16 14.72 6.10
CA GLU A 138 0.29 15.80 6.97
C GLU A 138 0.26 15.37 8.43
N SER A 139 1.03 16.06 9.27
CA SER A 139 1.05 15.86 10.72
C SER A 139 0.93 17.16 11.49
N ASP A 140 0.36 18.21 10.85
CA ASP A 140 0.03 19.45 11.54
C ASP A 140 -1.02 19.21 12.63
N ASP A 141 -1.10 20.14 13.58
CA ASP A 141 -1.97 19.97 14.76
C ASP A 141 -3.43 19.84 14.35
N LYS A 142 -3.88 20.55 13.31
CA LYS A 142 -5.25 20.51 12.84
C LYS A 142 -5.62 19.11 12.31
N PHE A 143 -4.74 18.51 11.50
CA PHE A 143 -4.96 17.14 10.99
C PHE A 143 -4.94 16.14 12.14
N VAL A 144 -3.94 16.23 13.02
CA VAL A 144 -3.78 15.33 14.16
C VAL A 144 -4.99 15.37 15.09
N GLU A 145 -5.45 16.57 15.46
CA GLU A 145 -6.63 16.76 16.31
C GLU A 145 -7.91 16.22 15.66
N ALA A 146 -8.07 16.41 14.34
CA ALA A 146 -9.22 15.89 13.60
C ALA A 146 -9.26 14.35 13.65
N VAL A 147 -8.13 13.68 13.43
CA VAL A 147 -8.02 12.23 13.50
C VAL A 147 -8.30 11.71 14.91
N VAL A 148 -7.69 12.32 15.92
CA VAL A 148 -7.91 11.93 17.33
C VAL A 148 -9.38 12.05 17.70
N ARG A 149 -10.03 13.16 17.35
CA ARG A 149 -11.44 13.41 17.65
C ARG A 149 -12.36 12.40 16.97
N GLU A 150 -12.11 12.10 15.70
CA GLU A 150 -12.91 11.16 14.95
C GLU A 150 -12.81 9.74 15.52
N TYR A 151 -11.59 9.25 15.77
CA TYR A 151 -11.42 7.94 16.39
C TYR A 151 -12.00 7.87 17.81
N ALA A 152 -11.93 8.94 18.60
CA ALA A 152 -12.58 9.00 19.90
C ALA A 152 -14.11 8.88 19.76
N SER A 153 -14.72 9.61 18.83
CA SER A 153 -16.18 9.55 18.54
C SER A 153 -16.58 8.17 18.05
N MET A 154 -15.84 7.57 17.12
CA MET A 154 -16.13 6.20 16.65
C MET A 154 -16.09 5.19 17.79
N GLY A 155 -15.18 5.35 18.74
CA GLY A 155 -15.09 4.50 19.93
C GLY A 155 -16.27 4.72 20.89
N GLU A 156 -16.65 5.96 21.14
CA GLU A 156 -17.78 6.34 22.00
C GLU A 156 -19.10 5.76 21.45
N TYR A 157 -19.34 5.91 20.16
CA TYR A 157 -20.55 5.37 19.50
C TYR A 157 -20.46 3.89 19.17
N LYS A 158 -19.36 3.21 19.46
CA LYS A 158 -19.12 1.77 19.20
C LYS A 158 -19.40 1.38 17.76
N LEU A 159 -18.90 2.18 16.84
CA LEU A 159 -19.12 1.98 15.40
C LEU A 159 -18.58 0.62 14.92
N CYS A 160 -19.04 0.17 13.76
CA CYS A 160 -18.67 -1.11 13.20
C CYS A 160 -17.32 -1.03 12.45
N GLU A 161 -16.75 -2.18 12.09
CA GLU A 161 -15.50 -2.28 11.33
C GLU A 161 -15.51 -1.46 10.04
N ALA A 162 -16.65 -1.46 9.33
CA ALA A 162 -16.77 -0.76 8.05
C ALA A 162 -16.63 0.77 8.19
N GLU A 163 -17.09 1.34 9.30
CA GLU A 163 -16.94 2.78 9.56
C GLU A 163 -15.48 3.15 9.83
N TYR A 164 -14.79 2.37 10.66
CA TYR A 164 -13.35 2.54 10.89
C TYR A 164 -12.56 2.40 9.58
N ALA A 165 -12.88 1.39 8.76
CA ALA A 165 -12.24 1.18 7.48
C ALA A 165 -12.49 2.32 6.50
N SER A 166 -13.73 2.81 6.42
CA SER A 166 -14.11 3.93 5.53
C SER A 166 -13.31 5.19 5.89
N TYR A 167 -13.33 5.57 7.16
CA TYR A 167 -12.59 6.74 7.59
C TYR A 167 -11.08 6.61 7.34
N ALA A 168 -10.48 5.45 7.68
CA ALA A 168 -9.07 5.23 7.45
C ALA A 168 -8.71 5.29 5.96
N VAL A 169 -9.52 4.69 5.08
CA VAL A 169 -9.34 4.72 3.63
C VAL A 169 -9.45 6.14 3.07
N GLU A 170 -10.36 6.95 3.57
CA GLU A 170 -10.55 8.32 3.09
C GLU A 170 -9.50 9.29 3.60
N SER A 171 -9.14 9.19 4.89
CA SER A 171 -8.34 10.20 5.58
C SER A 171 -6.87 9.81 5.78
N LEU A 172 -6.56 8.53 6.00
CA LEU A 172 -5.24 8.03 6.38
C LEU A 172 -4.53 7.24 5.28
N LEU A 173 -5.26 6.69 4.33
CA LEU A 173 -4.72 5.87 3.25
C LEU A 173 -4.95 6.56 1.91
N LYS A 174 -4.26 7.68 1.68
CA LYS A 174 -4.44 8.48 0.47
C LYS A 174 -4.13 7.68 -0.79
N ARG A 175 -4.74 8.06 -1.89
CA ARG A 175 -4.47 7.52 -3.23
C ARG A 175 -3.80 8.54 -4.11
N GLU A 176 -3.08 8.07 -5.10
CA GLU A 176 -2.57 8.90 -6.17
C GLU A 176 -3.69 9.46 -7.06
N ILE A 177 -3.45 10.63 -7.61
CA ILE A 177 -4.33 11.22 -8.61
C ILE A 177 -4.32 10.33 -9.86
N ARG A 178 -5.49 9.88 -10.30
CA ARG A 178 -5.64 8.95 -11.43
C ARG A 178 -5.44 9.60 -12.81
N ASN A 179 -5.41 10.92 -12.87
CA ASN A 179 -5.20 11.60 -14.14
C ASN A 179 -3.69 11.84 -14.39
N PRO A 180 -3.04 11.02 -15.24
CA PRO A 180 -1.61 11.15 -15.52
C PRO A 180 -1.26 12.41 -16.31
N GLN A 181 -2.23 13.09 -16.94
CA GLN A 181 -2.00 14.30 -17.73
C GLN A 181 -1.58 15.50 -16.85
N LEU A 182 -1.82 15.42 -15.53
CA LEU A 182 -1.41 16.44 -14.57
C LEU A 182 0.02 16.23 -14.05
N ARG A 183 0.75 15.22 -14.52
CA ARG A 183 2.10 14.92 -14.07
C ARG A 183 3.13 15.26 -15.15
N GLU A 184 3.99 16.21 -14.84
CA GLU A 184 5.09 16.63 -15.71
C GLU A 184 6.23 15.60 -15.81
N THR A 185 6.29 14.64 -14.91
CA THR A 185 7.42 13.70 -14.79
C THR A 185 6.99 12.25 -14.64
N ARG A 186 7.76 11.36 -15.28
CA ARG A 186 7.63 9.90 -15.20
C ARG A 186 8.29 9.40 -13.92
N HIS A 187 7.59 9.46 -12.79
CA HIS A 187 8.13 8.94 -11.54
C HIS A 187 7.38 7.70 -11.11
N SER A 188 8.01 6.91 -10.26
CA SER A 188 7.38 5.79 -9.59
C SER A 188 6.01 6.19 -9.05
N MET A 189 4.99 5.44 -9.39
CA MET A 189 3.60 5.70 -9.00
C MET A 189 3.06 4.51 -8.25
N ALA A 190 2.28 4.79 -7.20
CA ALA A 190 1.52 3.77 -6.50
C ALA A 190 0.03 3.84 -6.83
N GLU A 191 -0.62 2.69 -6.81
CA GLU A 191 -2.08 2.61 -6.83
C GLU A 191 -2.60 1.92 -5.60
N ARG A 192 -3.56 2.58 -4.93
CA ARG A 192 -4.31 1.99 -3.84
C ARG A 192 -5.46 1.16 -4.39
N MET A 193 -5.51 -0.11 -4.02
CA MET A 193 -6.56 -1.05 -4.39
C MET A 193 -7.33 -1.51 -3.16
N ILE A 194 -8.65 -1.48 -3.24
CA ILE A 194 -9.55 -1.91 -2.17
C ILE A 194 -10.14 -3.26 -2.57
N GLN A 195 -10.05 -4.24 -1.66
CA GLN A 195 -10.60 -5.58 -1.80
C GLN A 195 -10.29 -6.25 -3.15
N LEU A 196 -9.12 -5.99 -3.70
CA LEU A 196 -8.68 -6.66 -4.92
C LEU A 196 -8.29 -8.11 -4.61
N PRO A 197 -9.01 -9.11 -5.15
CA PRO A 197 -8.62 -10.49 -4.96
C PRO A 197 -7.32 -10.80 -5.68
N THR A 198 -6.36 -11.34 -4.95
CA THR A 198 -5.12 -11.90 -5.49
C THR A 198 -5.19 -13.41 -5.37
N LYS A 199 -4.98 -14.12 -6.44
CA LYS A 199 -4.95 -15.59 -6.48
C LYS A 199 -3.79 -16.04 -7.36
N PRO A 200 -3.24 -17.23 -7.14
CA PRO A 200 -2.25 -17.81 -8.04
C PRO A 200 -2.79 -17.89 -9.47
N GLU A 201 -2.06 -17.32 -10.42
CA GLU A 201 -2.37 -17.35 -11.86
C GLU A 201 -1.16 -16.89 -12.67
N ARG A 202 -0.89 -17.50 -13.84
CA ARG A 202 0.25 -17.15 -14.71
C ARG A 202 1.55 -16.94 -13.92
N MET A 203 2.03 -15.69 -13.87
CA MET A 203 3.27 -15.28 -13.21
C MET A 203 3.11 -15.00 -11.70
N TRP A 204 1.94 -15.27 -11.10
CA TRP A 204 1.68 -15.07 -9.68
C TRP A 204 1.54 -16.40 -8.96
N HIS A 205 2.56 -16.79 -8.22
CA HIS A 205 2.67 -18.11 -7.60
C HIS A 205 2.49 -18.03 -6.08
N GLU A 206 1.88 -19.04 -5.50
CA GLU A 206 1.82 -19.20 -4.04
C GLU A 206 3.18 -19.63 -3.47
N PRO A 207 3.51 -19.23 -2.22
CA PRO A 207 4.71 -19.73 -1.56
C PRO A 207 4.68 -21.26 -1.44
N PRO A 208 5.78 -21.97 -1.76
CA PRO A 208 5.81 -23.42 -1.76
C PRO A 208 5.70 -23.98 -0.34
N LEU A 209 5.22 -25.20 -0.22
CA LEU A 209 5.34 -25.99 1.00
C LEU A 209 6.80 -26.38 1.20
N LEU A 210 7.39 -25.93 2.30
CA LEU A 210 8.76 -26.28 2.69
C LEU A 210 8.80 -27.59 3.45
N ASP A 211 7.78 -27.84 4.26
CA ASP A 211 7.57 -29.11 4.93
C ASP A 211 6.73 -30.01 4.01
N LYS A 212 7.41 -30.93 3.32
CA LYS A 212 6.79 -31.91 2.42
C LYS A 212 5.98 -32.97 3.16
N SER A 213 6.19 -33.16 4.46
CA SER A 213 5.43 -34.07 5.29
C SER A 213 4.10 -33.48 5.76
N ALA A 214 3.98 -32.14 5.69
CA ALA A 214 2.75 -31.44 6.03
C ALA A 214 1.68 -31.78 4.99
N ASN A 215 0.79 -32.71 5.36
CA ASN A 215 -0.42 -32.93 4.60
C ASN A 215 -1.44 -31.87 5.02
N PRO A 216 -1.74 -30.86 4.18
CA PRO A 216 -2.67 -29.83 4.57
C PRO A 216 -4.04 -30.46 4.81
N TYR A 217 -4.48 -30.45 6.04
CA TYR A 217 -5.80 -30.94 6.48
C TYR A 217 -6.95 -30.38 5.64
N LYS A 218 -6.76 -29.15 5.14
CA LYS A 218 -7.64 -28.49 4.19
C LYS A 218 -6.80 -27.76 3.15
N PRO A 219 -7.07 -27.91 1.85
CA PRO A 219 -6.35 -27.16 0.82
C PRO A 219 -6.61 -25.66 0.97
N PHE A 220 -5.55 -24.88 0.88
CA PHE A 220 -5.60 -23.40 0.90
C PHE A 220 -5.01 -22.86 -0.39
N SER A 221 -5.77 -22.07 -1.10
CA SER A 221 -5.41 -21.63 -2.47
C SER A 221 -4.70 -20.28 -2.54
N PHE A 222 -4.32 -19.67 -1.40
CA PHE A 222 -3.79 -18.29 -1.37
C PHE A 222 -4.61 -17.26 -2.16
N ALA A 223 -5.91 -17.51 -2.34
CA ALA A 223 -6.82 -16.52 -2.92
C ALA A 223 -7.10 -15.41 -1.89
N MET A 224 -6.09 -14.58 -1.66
CA MET A 224 -6.16 -13.50 -0.68
C MET A 224 -6.99 -12.35 -1.22
N ARG A 225 -7.68 -11.64 -0.32
CA ARG A 225 -8.44 -10.45 -0.66
C ARG A 225 -8.23 -9.40 0.44
N PRO A 226 -7.07 -8.74 0.43
CA PRO A 226 -6.80 -7.67 1.39
C PRO A 226 -7.88 -6.59 1.37
N ASP A 227 -8.21 -6.03 2.52
CA ASP A 227 -9.16 -4.91 2.59
C ASP A 227 -8.63 -3.71 1.81
N CYS A 228 -7.33 -3.45 1.91
CA CYS A 228 -6.65 -2.43 1.11
C CYS A 228 -5.20 -2.86 0.83
N ALA A 229 -4.66 -2.46 -0.31
CA ALA A 229 -3.25 -2.69 -0.65
C ALA A 229 -2.71 -1.61 -1.58
N TYR A 230 -1.41 -1.32 -1.48
CA TYR A 230 -0.71 -0.44 -2.42
C TYR A 230 0.22 -1.24 -3.32
N TRP A 231 0.12 -0.95 -4.60
CA TRP A 231 0.81 -1.59 -5.70
C TRP A 231 1.60 -0.56 -6.49
N ILE A 232 2.66 -1.00 -7.15
CA ILE A 232 3.33 -0.15 -8.13
C ILE A 232 2.44 -0.05 -9.37
N SER A 233 2.23 1.16 -9.88
CA SER A 233 1.51 1.39 -11.12
C SER A 233 2.39 1.02 -12.31
N LEU A 234 1.81 0.37 -13.32
CA LEU A 234 2.48 0.14 -14.60
C LEU A 234 2.89 1.46 -15.28
N GLN A 235 2.22 2.57 -14.94
CA GLN A 235 2.59 3.91 -15.43
C GLN A 235 3.96 4.39 -14.90
N ALA A 236 4.45 3.81 -13.80
CA ALA A 236 5.79 4.08 -13.28
C ALA A 236 6.92 3.54 -14.18
N PHE A 237 6.61 2.58 -15.04
CA PHE A 237 7.58 1.93 -15.93
C PHE A 237 7.75 2.72 -17.23
N ASN A 238 8.92 2.61 -17.83
CA ASN A 238 9.20 3.21 -19.12
C ASN A 238 8.14 2.78 -20.16
N PRO A 239 7.50 3.74 -20.89
CA PRO A 239 6.48 3.44 -21.90
C PRO A 239 6.90 2.44 -22.96
N ASP A 240 8.17 2.45 -23.36
CA ASP A 240 8.67 1.69 -24.52
C ASP A 240 8.55 0.17 -24.30
N TYR A 241 8.61 -0.29 -23.07
CA TYR A 241 8.52 -1.71 -22.75
C TYR A 241 7.29 -2.11 -21.89
N ARG A 242 6.43 -1.17 -21.52
CA ARG A 242 5.25 -1.46 -20.67
C ARG A 242 4.41 -2.62 -21.17
N LYS A 243 4.21 -2.75 -22.49
CA LYS A 243 3.42 -3.82 -23.11
C LYS A 243 4.01 -5.21 -22.89
N ARG A 244 5.31 -5.29 -22.58
CA ARG A 244 6.02 -6.55 -22.40
C ARG A 244 6.24 -6.90 -20.95
N VAL A 245 5.91 -6.00 -20.01
CA VAL A 245 6.12 -6.23 -18.56
C VAL A 245 5.41 -7.50 -18.08
N GLU A 246 4.21 -7.78 -18.60
CA GLU A 246 3.42 -8.96 -18.25
C GLU A 246 4.04 -10.32 -18.65
N GLU A 247 5.02 -10.33 -19.54
CA GLU A 247 5.79 -11.53 -19.90
C GLU A 247 6.73 -11.97 -18.76
N TYR A 248 7.08 -11.07 -17.84
CA TYR A 248 8.12 -11.25 -16.82
C TYR A 248 7.61 -11.17 -15.38
N VAL A 249 6.51 -10.48 -15.15
CA VAL A 249 5.90 -10.30 -13.84
C VAL A 249 4.38 -10.25 -13.96
N SER A 250 3.68 -10.67 -12.91
CA SER A 250 2.23 -10.59 -12.89
C SER A 250 1.75 -9.14 -12.89
N VAL A 251 1.04 -8.74 -13.94
CA VAL A 251 0.32 -7.47 -14.04
C VAL A 251 -1.16 -7.73 -13.77
N ARG A 252 -1.73 -6.97 -12.85
CA ARG A 252 -3.14 -7.07 -12.47
C ARG A 252 -3.92 -5.90 -13.03
N LEU A 253 -5.14 -6.16 -13.52
CA LEU A 253 -6.00 -5.14 -14.10
C LEU A 253 -5.30 -4.32 -15.21
N ASP A 254 -4.34 -4.90 -15.89
CA ASP A 254 -3.51 -4.29 -16.95
C ASP A 254 -2.80 -3.00 -16.54
N ARG A 255 -2.59 -2.79 -15.22
CA ARG A 255 -2.05 -1.53 -14.70
C ARG A 255 -1.26 -1.58 -13.41
N ILE A 256 -1.34 -2.63 -12.62
CA ILE A 256 -0.66 -2.71 -11.32
C ILE A 256 0.17 -3.99 -11.18
N LEU A 257 1.29 -3.91 -10.47
CA LEU A 257 2.20 -5.00 -10.21
C LEU A 257 2.94 -4.80 -8.88
N CYS A 258 3.59 -5.83 -8.39
CA CYS A 258 4.49 -5.80 -7.24
C CYS A 258 3.92 -4.99 -6.05
N PRO A 259 2.97 -5.52 -5.29
CA PRO A 259 2.46 -4.83 -4.11
C PRO A 259 3.55 -4.68 -3.05
N TYR A 260 3.53 -3.58 -2.30
CA TYR A 260 4.52 -3.30 -1.26
C TYR A 260 3.92 -3.06 0.13
N LEU A 261 2.60 -2.84 0.21
CA LEU A 261 1.89 -2.60 1.46
C LEU A 261 0.52 -3.25 1.41
N THR A 262 0.19 -4.03 2.44
CA THR A 262 -1.11 -4.70 2.64
C THR A 262 -1.75 -4.24 3.93
N ILE A 263 -3.06 -4.01 3.93
CA ILE A 263 -3.81 -3.48 5.06
C ILE A 263 -5.04 -4.34 5.32
N GLU A 264 -5.26 -4.67 6.60
CA GLU A 264 -6.44 -5.37 7.11
C GLU A 264 -7.10 -4.59 8.23
N PHE A 265 -8.43 -4.55 8.21
CA PHE A 265 -9.25 -3.92 9.24
C PHE A 265 -9.97 -4.96 10.08
N LYS A 266 -10.08 -4.69 11.38
CA LYS A 266 -10.90 -5.46 12.32
C LYS A 266 -11.60 -4.51 13.28
N LYS A 267 -12.72 -4.99 13.81
CA LYS A 267 -13.53 -4.19 14.72
C LYS A 267 -12.80 -3.93 16.04
N ASP A 268 -12.13 -4.94 16.59
CA ASP A 268 -11.59 -4.91 17.94
C ASP A 268 -10.42 -5.91 18.14
N ASP A 269 -9.92 -5.94 19.37
CA ASP A 269 -8.81 -6.80 19.78
C ASP A 269 -9.11 -8.30 19.66
N SER A 270 -10.37 -8.71 19.67
CA SER A 270 -10.73 -10.15 19.67
C SER A 270 -10.41 -10.85 18.36
N THR A 271 -10.30 -10.10 17.27
CA THR A 271 -10.05 -10.62 15.92
C THR A 271 -8.69 -10.21 15.35
N ILE A 272 -7.82 -9.62 16.16
CA ILE A 272 -6.53 -9.09 15.70
C ILE A 272 -5.61 -10.20 15.14
N ASN A 273 -5.61 -11.39 15.73
CA ASN A 273 -4.79 -12.49 15.22
C ASN A 273 -5.21 -12.90 13.82
N HIS A 274 -6.51 -12.87 13.54
CA HIS A 274 -7.01 -13.10 12.17
C HIS A 274 -6.45 -12.08 11.18
N ALA A 275 -6.45 -10.78 11.52
CA ALA A 275 -5.83 -9.74 10.69
C ALA A 275 -4.33 -9.99 10.48
N ARG A 276 -3.60 -10.31 11.55
CA ARG A 276 -2.15 -10.62 11.48
C ARG A 276 -1.86 -11.78 10.52
N TYR A 277 -2.65 -12.84 10.58
CA TYR A 277 -2.49 -14.01 9.70
C TYR A 277 -2.86 -13.70 8.25
N GLN A 278 -3.89 -12.88 8.03
CA GLN A 278 -4.24 -12.40 6.68
C GLN A 278 -3.13 -11.54 6.09
N VAL A 279 -2.61 -10.57 6.85
CA VAL A 279 -1.47 -9.74 6.44
C VAL A 279 -0.24 -10.61 6.18
N ALA A 280 0.06 -11.59 7.05
CA ALA A 280 1.21 -12.48 6.86
C ALA A 280 1.10 -13.30 5.56
N ALA A 281 -0.06 -13.88 5.28
CA ALA A 281 -0.30 -14.64 4.06
C ALA A 281 -0.22 -13.74 2.80
N ALA A 282 -0.84 -12.56 2.84
CA ALA A 282 -0.79 -11.59 1.73
C ALA A 282 0.63 -11.06 1.50
N SER A 283 1.37 -10.78 2.57
CA SER A 283 2.78 -10.38 2.49
C SER A 283 3.65 -11.50 1.92
N ALA A 284 3.42 -12.74 2.35
CA ALA A 284 4.21 -13.88 1.91
C ALA A 284 4.06 -14.16 0.41
N ILE A 285 2.83 -14.11 -0.14
CA ILE A 285 2.64 -14.29 -1.59
C ILE A 285 3.25 -13.13 -2.39
N ALA A 286 3.11 -11.88 -1.92
CA ALA A 286 3.73 -10.73 -2.54
C ALA A 286 5.26 -10.85 -2.55
N LEU A 287 5.84 -11.18 -1.40
CA LEU A 287 7.27 -11.29 -1.22
C LEU A 287 7.87 -12.48 -1.98
N TYR A 288 7.16 -13.63 -2.04
CA TYR A 288 7.58 -14.78 -2.83
C TYR A 288 7.70 -14.44 -4.32
N ASN A 289 6.70 -13.77 -4.88
CA ASN A 289 6.73 -13.37 -6.28
C ASN A 289 7.80 -12.30 -6.54
N ARG A 290 8.05 -11.39 -5.60
CA ARG A 290 9.12 -10.41 -5.70
C ARG A 290 10.51 -11.07 -5.62
N TRP A 291 10.66 -12.09 -4.73
CA TRP A 291 11.87 -12.90 -4.64
C TRP A 291 12.09 -13.70 -5.93
N THR A 292 11.06 -14.34 -6.48
CA THR A 292 11.15 -15.10 -7.74
C THR A 292 11.67 -14.24 -8.89
N LEU A 293 11.13 -13.03 -9.04
CA LEU A 293 11.58 -12.06 -10.06
C LEU A 293 13.07 -11.72 -9.88
N LYS A 294 13.52 -11.46 -8.65
CA LYS A 294 14.92 -11.18 -8.35
C LYS A 294 15.82 -12.40 -8.56
N GLN A 295 15.37 -13.58 -8.13
CA GLN A 295 16.07 -14.85 -8.32
C GLN A 295 16.33 -15.12 -9.80
N GLN A 296 15.32 -14.97 -10.64
CA GLN A 296 15.44 -15.17 -12.08
C GLN A 296 16.47 -14.23 -12.68
N ARG A 297 16.43 -12.92 -12.31
CA ARG A 297 17.45 -11.96 -12.74
C ARG A 297 18.86 -12.38 -12.32
N LEU A 298 19.05 -12.75 -11.05
CA LEU A 298 20.38 -13.12 -10.53
C LEU A 298 20.91 -14.38 -11.22
N THR A 299 20.04 -15.38 -11.46
CA THR A 299 20.40 -16.60 -12.19
C THR A 299 20.81 -16.29 -13.63
N GLU A 300 20.04 -15.48 -14.34
CA GLU A 300 20.35 -15.04 -15.72
C GLU A 300 21.65 -14.22 -15.78
N ALA A 301 21.95 -13.47 -14.72
CA ALA A 301 23.19 -12.70 -14.60
C ALA A 301 24.40 -13.51 -14.11
N GLY A 302 24.22 -14.79 -13.75
CA GLY A 302 25.28 -15.61 -13.13
C GLY A 302 25.72 -15.09 -11.76
N LYS A 303 24.86 -14.31 -11.06
CA LYS A 303 25.18 -13.70 -9.76
C LYS A 303 24.59 -14.49 -8.60
N ALA A 304 25.36 -14.66 -7.54
CA ALA A 304 24.88 -15.26 -6.29
C ALA A 304 24.04 -14.28 -5.45
N TRP A 305 23.21 -14.83 -4.57
CA TRP A 305 22.54 -14.06 -3.54
C TRP A 305 23.55 -13.46 -2.55
N ARG A 306 23.32 -12.20 -2.17
CA ARG A 306 24.09 -11.48 -1.13
C ARG A 306 23.13 -10.90 -0.09
N SER A 307 23.63 -10.57 1.09
CA SER A 307 22.84 -10.05 2.21
C SER A 307 22.06 -8.76 1.86
N HIS A 308 22.62 -7.89 1.04
CA HIS A 308 21.93 -6.66 0.60
C HIS A 308 20.75 -6.96 -0.33
N HIS A 309 20.81 -8.01 -1.16
CA HIS A 309 19.65 -8.44 -1.96
C HIS A 309 18.49 -8.86 -1.06
N VAL A 310 18.78 -9.61 0.01
CA VAL A 310 17.78 -10.05 0.98
C VAL A 310 17.17 -8.84 1.71
N ARG A 311 18.02 -7.92 2.18
CA ARG A 311 17.56 -6.69 2.88
C ARG A 311 16.69 -5.78 2.02
N ALA A 312 16.88 -5.78 0.70
CA ALA A 312 16.07 -5.01 -0.22
C ALA A 312 14.68 -5.61 -0.48
N LEU A 313 14.48 -6.90 -0.12
CA LEU A 313 13.20 -7.59 -0.32
C LEU A 313 12.37 -7.57 0.96
N ARG A 314 11.49 -6.60 1.04
CA ARG A 314 10.55 -6.39 2.14
C ARG A 314 9.13 -6.23 1.63
N HIS A 315 8.18 -6.51 2.51
CA HIS A 315 6.78 -6.17 2.32
C HIS A 315 6.23 -5.61 3.64
N TYR A 316 5.44 -4.56 3.56
CA TYR A 316 4.88 -3.95 4.76
C TYR A 316 3.42 -4.33 4.95
N GLY A 317 2.99 -4.36 6.20
CA GLY A 317 1.63 -4.63 6.59
C GLY A 317 1.12 -3.62 7.61
N LEU A 318 -0.16 -3.30 7.52
CA LEU A 318 -0.88 -2.55 8.54
C LEU A 318 -2.07 -3.36 9.01
N THR A 319 -2.28 -3.46 10.31
CA THR A 319 -3.50 -3.96 10.91
C THR A 319 -4.16 -2.86 11.70
N PHE A 320 -5.44 -2.61 11.43
CA PHE A 320 -6.28 -1.69 12.18
C PHE A 320 -7.29 -2.49 12.98
N TYR A 321 -7.49 -2.13 14.25
CA TYR A 321 -8.48 -2.77 15.10
C TYR A 321 -9.07 -1.76 16.09
N GLY A 322 -10.27 -1.32 15.77
CA GLY A 322 -10.90 -0.19 16.45
C GLY A 322 -10.01 1.04 16.36
N GLN A 323 -9.64 1.57 17.52
CA GLN A 323 -8.83 2.79 17.64
C GLN A 323 -7.32 2.55 17.59
N LYS A 324 -6.88 1.31 17.40
CA LYS A 324 -5.47 0.93 17.45
C LYS A 324 -4.97 0.49 16.07
N TYR A 325 -3.65 0.53 15.90
CA TYR A 325 -2.99 0.00 14.71
C TYR A 325 -1.67 -0.67 15.05
N GLU A 326 -1.23 -1.53 14.14
CA GLU A 326 0.11 -2.12 14.14
C GLU A 326 0.76 -1.94 12.78
N VAL A 327 2.06 -1.73 12.79
CA VAL A 327 2.90 -1.67 11.58
C VAL A 327 3.81 -2.89 11.57
N TRP A 328 3.80 -3.63 10.47
CA TRP A 328 4.51 -4.87 10.27
C TRP A 328 5.50 -4.77 9.12
N CYS A 329 6.63 -5.45 9.25
CA CYS A 329 7.56 -5.71 8.17
C CYS A 329 7.71 -7.20 7.98
N THR A 330 7.63 -7.66 6.73
CA THR A 330 7.92 -9.04 6.34
C THR A 330 9.18 -9.06 5.51
N GLU A 331 10.17 -9.86 5.93
CA GLU A 331 11.45 -10.07 5.25
C GLU A 331 11.55 -11.49 4.71
N VAL A 332 12.21 -11.65 3.58
CA VAL A 332 12.45 -12.96 2.98
C VAL A 332 13.50 -13.73 3.79
N SER A 333 13.30 -15.03 3.91
CA SER A 333 14.32 -15.97 4.38
C SER A 333 14.85 -16.75 3.18
N VAL A 334 16.16 -16.73 2.98
CA VAL A 334 16.83 -17.41 1.88
C VAL A 334 17.91 -18.33 2.46
N ALA A 335 17.89 -19.60 2.06
CA ALA A 335 18.92 -20.56 2.40
C ALA A 335 19.53 -21.11 1.10
N ASP A 336 20.85 -20.98 0.96
CA ASP A 336 21.61 -21.41 -0.23
C ASP A 336 21.01 -20.88 -1.55
N GLY A 337 20.56 -19.62 -1.54
CA GLY A 337 19.95 -18.97 -2.68
C GLY A 337 18.49 -19.39 -2.96
N ALA A 338 17.97 -20.36 -2.21
CA ALA A 338 16.58 -20.83 -2.33
C ALA A 338 15.64 -20.14 -1.32
N TRP A 339 14.38 -20.02 -1.68
CA TRP A 339 13.35 -19.57 -0.78
C TRP A 339 13.19 -20.53 0.41
N SER A 340 13.33 -20.01 1.63
CA SER A 340 13.15 -20.75 2.87
C SER A 340 12.05 -20.17 3.78
N GLY A 341 11.13 -19.40 3.19
CA GLY A 341 10.02 -18.76 3.88
C GLY A 341 10.19 -17.27 4.06
N CYS A 342 9.47 -16.73 5.03
CA CYS A 342 9.57 -15.32 5.41
C CYS A 342 9.25 -15.14 6.89
N ARG A 343 9.69 -14.00 7.43
CA ARG A 343 9.50 -13.62 8.82
C ARG A 343 8.80 -12.25 8.90
N MET A 344 7.61 -12.22 9.48
CA MET A 344 6.86 -11.00 9.77
C MET A 344 7.09 -10.59 11.22
N PHE A 345 7.52 -9.36 11.47
CA PHE A 345 7.74 -8.83 12.81
C PHE A 345 7.12 -7.44 12.94
N ARG A 346 6.70 -7.10 14.17
CA ARG A 346 6.04 -5.83 14.45
C ARG A 346 7.07 -4.73 14.65
N LEU A 347 6.92 -3.63 13.89
CA LEU A 347 7.74 -2.43 13.99
C LEU A 347 7.19 -1.43 15.00
N SER A 348 5.87 -1.28 15.04
CA SER A 348 5.17 -0.31 15.89
C SER A 348 3.77 -0.79 16.22
N GLN A 349 3.29 -0.36 17.37
CA GLN A 349 1.91 -0.49 17.81
C GLN A 349 1.55 0.76 18.59
N ASP A 350 0.44 1.42 18.23
CA ASP A 350 -0.03 2.63 18.92
C ASP A 350 -1.54 2.81 18.71
N SER A 351 -2.08 3.95 19.14
CA SER A 351 -3.49 4.28 19.07
C SER A 351 -3.72 5.65 18.46
N PHE A 352 -4.79 5.78 17.68
CA PHE A 352 -5.26 7.05 17.13
C PHE A 352 -5.92 7.97 18.18
N ASN A 353 -6.10 7.49 19.41
CA ASN A 353 -6.65 8.31 20.51
C ASN A 353 -5.67 9.33 21.06
N THR A 354 -4.43 9.33 20.59
CA THR A 354 -3.40 10.25 21.07
C THR A 354 -2.75 10.99 19.91
N PRO A 355 -2.44 12.29 20.08
CA PRO A 355 -1.71 13.05 19.07
C PRO A 355 -0.37 12.41 18.69
N ARG A 356 0.32 11.80 19.67
CA ARG A 356 1.57 11.08 19.42
C ARG A 356 1.34 9.88 18.49
N GLY A 357 0.35 9.04 18.78
CA GLY A 357 0.05 7.86 17.99
C GLY A 357 -0.29 8.21 16.53
N VAL A 358 -1.06 9.29 16.31
CA VAL A 358 -1.35 9.80 14.97
C VAL A 358 -0.08 10.22 14.24
N ARG A 359 0.81 10.99 14.88
CA ARG A 359 2.08 11.42 14.25
C ARG A 359 2.99 10.24 13.93
N VAL A 360 3.12 9.29 14.84
CA VAL A 360 3.90 8.05 14.59
C VAL A 360 3.34 7.27 13.42
N PHE A 361 2.03 7.16 13.30
CA PHE A 361 1.37 6.52 12.14
C PHE A 361 1.70 7.24 10.83
N VAL A 362 1.56 8.57 10.81
CA VAL A 362 1.88 9.39 9.63
C VAL A 362 3.33 9.19 9.18
N ASP A 363 4.26 9.18 10.12
CA ASP A 363 5.68 8.97 9.81
C ASP A 363 5.92 7.58 9.21
N TRP A 364 5.30 6.53 9.76
CA TRP A 364 5.39 5.18 9.19
C TRP A 364 4.82 5.07 7.79
N VAL A 365 3.61 5.59 7.57
CA VAL A 365 2.94 5.48 6.26
C VAL A 365 3.71 6.25 5.20
N ASN A 366 4.15 7.47 5.50
CA ASN A 366 4.94 8.27 4.57
C ASN A 366 6.27 7.59 4.23
N GLU A 367 7.00 7.05 5.20
CA GLU A 367 8.26 6.36 4.95
C GLU A 367 8.07 5.03 4.19
N ILE A 368 7.00 4.27 4.45
CA ILE A 368 6.65 3.08 3.66
C ILE A 368 6.36 3.47 2.20
N HIS A 369 5.61 4.54 1.97
CA HIS A 369 5.35 5.02 0.61
C HIS A 369 6.63 5.52 -0.07
N ARG A 370 7.48 6.28 0.65
CA ARG A 370 8.78 6.70 0.12
C ARG A 370 9.61 5.49 -0.31
N TRP A 371 9.75 4.50 0.56
CA TRP A 371 10.47 3.27 0.24
C TRP A 371 9.84 2.51 -0.95
N GLY A 372 8.52 2.39 -0.97
CA GLY A 372 7.78 1.75 -2.05
C GLY A 372 8.06 2.38 -3.42
N LEU A 373 8.15 3.71 -3.46
CA LEU A 373 8.32 4.47 -4.71
C LEU A 373 9.78 4.66 -5.12
N ILE A 374 10.74 4.79 -4.16
CA ILE A 374 12.15 5.05 -4.47
C ILE A 374 12.97 3.74 -4.53
N VAL A 375 12.61 2.73 -3.73
CA VAL A 375 13.43 1.51 -3.61
C VAL A 375 12.73 0.31 -4.27
N HIS A 376 11.50 0.00 -3.84
CA HIS A 376 10.81 -1.20 -4.29
C HIS A 376 10.41 -1.11 -5.77
N GLY A 377 9.77 -0.04 -6.20
CA GLY A 377 9.34 0.17 -7.58
C GLY A 377 10.49 0.15 -8.58
N PRO A 378 11.53 0.99 -8.41
CA PRO A 378 12.72 0.96 -9.25
C PRO A 378 13.46 -0.39 -9.22
N GLY A 379 13.45 -1.08 -8.07
CA GLY A 379 13.99 -2.44 -7.97
C GLY A 379 13.21 -3.46 -8.82
N CYS A 380 11.88 -3.37 -8.84
CA CYS A 380 11.05 -4.21 -9.71
C CYS A 380 11.31 -3.90 -11.20
N GLU A 381 11.33 -2.62 -11.56
CA GLU A 381 11.59 -2.18 -12.93
C GLU A 381 12.95 -2.67 -13.43
N ARG A 382 13.99 -2.53 -12.64
CA ARG A 382 15.35 -2.99 -12.97
C ARG A 382 15.40 -4.50 -13.21
N ASP A 383 14.73 -5.30 -12.36
CA ASP A 383 14.73 -6.75 -12.51
C ASP A 383 13.97 -7.17 -13.77
N VAL A 384 12.86 -6.53 -14.10
CA VAL A 384 12.09 -6.76 -15.34
C VAL A 384 12.91 -6.36 -16.57
N LYS A 385 13.50 -5.16 -16.56
CA LYS A 385 14.33 -4.63 -17.66
C LYS A 385 15.49 -5.57 -17.99
N TYR A 386 16.17 -6.04 -16.96
CA TYR A 386 17.28 -6.98 -17.13
C TYR A 386 16.82 -8.26 -17.84
N ARG A 387 15.73 -8.85 -17.41
CA ARG A 387 15.19 -10.07 -18.03
C ARG A 387 14.74 -9.86 -19.46
N MET A 388 14.15 -8.70 -19.78
CA MET A 388 13.81 -8.36 -21.16
C MET A 388 15.05 -8.34 -22.06
N ARG A 389 16.18 -7.77 -21.59
CA ARG A 389 17.44 -7.73 -22.35
C ARG A 389 18.07 -9.10 -22.52
N SER A 390 17.95 -9.97 -21.53
CA SER A 390 18.51 -11.31 -21.55
C SER A 390 17.72 -12.28 -22.44
N THR A 391 16.50 -11.92 -22.87
CA THR A 391 15.67 -12.75 -23.72
C THR A 391 16.20 -12.73 -25.16
N PRO A 392 16.48 -13.89 -25.79
CA PRO A 392 16.92 -13.95 -27.18
C PRO A 392 15.93 -13.27 -28.13
N GLY A 393 16.42 -12.44 -29.06
CA GLY A 393 15.59 -11.73 -30.04
C GLY A 393 14.95 -10.44 -29.51
N ALA A 394 15.24 -10.01 -28.28
CA ALA A 394 14.78 -8.72 -27.79
C ALA A 394 15.43 -7.57 -28.58
N ASP A 395 14.63 -6.58 -28.97
CA ASP A 395 15.15 -5.33 -29.49
C ASP A 395 15.87 -4.58 -28.36
N ARG A 396 17.20 -4.56 -28.44
CA ARG A 396 18.08 -3.97 -27.44
C ARG A 396 18.16 -2.45 -27.56
N THR A 397 17.89 -1.91 -28.73
CA THR A 397 18.13 -0.49 -29.03
C THR A 397 17.27 0.46 -28.17
N SER A 398 16.01 0.12 -27.90
CA SER A 398 15.13 0.94 -27.05
C SER A 398 15.43 0.80 -25.55
N LEU A 399 16.04 -0.31 -25.13
CA LEU A 399 16.36 -0.60 -23.73
C LEU A 399 17.73 -0.02 -23.30
N ASP A 400 18.63 0.21 -24.27
CA ASP A 400 19.98 0.71 -24.03
C ASP A 400 20.06 2.24 -24.03
N ALA A 401 19.07 2.92 -24.59
CA ALA A 401 19.04 4.39 -24.73
C ALA A 401 19.01 5.14 -23.35
N GLU A 402 18.69 4.48 -22.27
CA GLU A 402 18.64 5.08 -20.93
C GLU A 402 19.83 4.72 -20.04
N GLY A 403 21.04 4.57 -20.58
CA GLY A 403 22.28 4.62 -19.74
C GLY A 403 22.19 3.93 -18.36
N VAL A 404 21.30 2.95 -18.16
CA VAL A 404 21.30 2.10 -16.98
C VAL A 404 22.42 1.10 -17.19
N LEU A 405 23.61 1.65 -17.17
CA LEU A 405 24.80 0.89 -16.80
C LEU A 405 24.46 0.08 -15.56
N ASP A 406 25.02 -1.10 -15.48
CA ASP A 406 25.13 -1.98 -14.32
C ASP A 406 25.83 -1.31 -13.12
N SER A 407 25.56 -0.05 -12.86
CA SER A 407 25.69 0.51 -11.55
C SER A 407 24.55 -0.07 -10.70
N ASP A 408 24.60 -1.42 -10.43
CA ASP A 408 24.42 -1.81 -9.07
C ASP A 408 25.35 -0.84 -8.34
N GLY A 409 24.81 0.22 -7.76
CA GLY A 409 25.56 1.12 -6.88
C GLY A 409 25.94 0.34 -5.63
N GLU A 410 26.61 -0.75 -5.86
CA GLU A 410 27.41 -1.54 -4.97
C GLU A 410 28.69 -0.74 -4.77
N ALA A 411 28.58 0.40 -4.07
CA ALA A 411 29.68 0.78 -3.22
C ALA A 411 29.93 -0.48 -2.40
N GLU A 412 31.03 -1.16 -2.65
CA GLU A 412 31.60 -2.18 -1.79
C GLU A 412 31.80 -1.52 -0.42
N ALA A 413 30.73 -1.48 0.39
CA ALA A 413 30.86 -1.33 1.81
C ALA A 413 31.56 -2.63 2.25
N GLY A 414 32.86 -2.52 2.45
CA GLY A 414 33.73 -3.60 2.82
C GLY A 414 33.06 -4.44 3.90
N ASP A 415 33.05 -5.74 3.70
CA ASP A 415 32.80 -6.74 4.70
C ASP A 415 33.74 -6.47 5.87
N GLU A 416 33.33 -5.67 6.86
CA GLU A 416 34.03 -5.63 8.14
C GLU A 416 33.80 -7.00 8.81
N PRO A 417 34.90 -7.75 9.07
CA PRO A 417 34.77 -9.00 9.79
C PRO A 417 34.24 -8.68 11.19
N SER A 418 33.09 -9.29 11.53
CA SER A 418 32.52 -9.27 12.87
C SER A 418 33.58 -9.58 13.91
N ARG A 419 34.00 -8.57 14.65
CA ARG A 419 34.76 -8.75 15.89
C ARG A 419 33.82 -9.40 16.91
N VAL A 420 34.04 -10.72 17.05
CA VAL A 420 33.58 -11.49 18.21
C VAL A 420 34.43 -11.02 19.41
N SER A 421 33.81 -10.48 20.41
CA SER A 421 34.32 -10.39 21.78
C SER A 421 33.14 -10.48 22.75
#